data_b5a8b3a06bf7b778ce51bbae2251f6a8
#
_entry.id   b5a8b3a06bf7b778ce51bbae2251f6a8
#
_cell.length_a   1.000
_cell.length_b   1.000
_cell.length_c   1.000
_cell.angle_alpha   90.00
_cell.angle_beta   90.00
_cell.angle_gamma   90.00
#
_symmetry.space_group_name_H-M   'P 1'
#
loop_
_entity.id
_entity.type
_entity.pdbx_description
1 polymer ?
#
loop_
_entity_poly.entity_id
_entity_poly.type
_entity_poly.pdbx_seq_one_letter_code
_entity_poly.pdbx_strand_id
1 'polypeptide(L)'
;MEKSKTCKPQISIWEKTKEIYQQLRFLPRKTNHSKYLIGLSAIIGLVTIAVILYFIFFPSRGSFHADSTDTILWAQASYDAKWIYNIDFNYAAFMPFGGHLLMLVFMPFLGVSMMTHMLGMALFYLLMVGALVFFCRTFKFSWIQVALTTFIFVFGVAGSEKIREIFYGHIIYYSLGVLFFMVGFALTFRLQERFQSQNRKRWLPLAILTGLFYLLTSLNGLQSFSLFTVPVVGGYVLETWFDGKKRLNDSGVKPFWQTLAIVGSGVVIGTLFLFILRSQVSQGYADAYSVYSNSGDWIKNLNKFIEHWFTLIGVDSVYGESLGSFKSILNMIRIVFGSLLLFFPLLMIFK
;
A
#
# COMPACT_ATOMS: atom_id res chain seq x y z
N MET A 1 -58.36 0.29 -8.90
CA MET A 1 -57.47 1.41 -8.52
C MET A 1 -56.18 0.86 -7.88
N GLU A 2 -55.18 0.60 -8.69
CA GLU A 2 -53.90 0.03 -8.28
C GLU A 2 -52.95 1.14 -7.96
N LYS A 3 -52.50 1.22 -6.69
CA LYS A 3 -51.52 2.21 -6.25
C LYS A 3 -50.15 1.83 -6.80
N SER A 4 -49.67 2.56 -7.80
CA SER A 4 -48.30 2.54 -8.29
C SER A 4 -47.31 2.76 -7.12
N LYS A 5 -46.61 1.70 -6.73
CA LYS A 5 -45.45 1.81 -5.82
C LYS A 5 -44.32 2.51 -6.59
N THR A 6 -44.13 3.78 -6.34
CA THR A 6 -42.95 4.52 -6.81
C THR A 6 -41.70 3.91 -6.18
N CYS A 7 -40.95 3.17 -6.97
CA CYS A 7 -39.64 2.64 -6.60
C CYS A 7 -38.68 3.83 -6.41
N LYS A 8 -38.23 4.09 -5.18
CA LYS A 8 -37.22 5.13 -4.93
C LYS A 8 -35.94 4.75 -5.70
N PRO A 9 -35.33 5.66 -6.43
CA PRO A 9 -34.10 5.37 -7.15
C PRO A 9 -33.01 4.94 -6.15
N GLN A 10 -32.41 3.78 -6.39
CA GLN A 10 -31.29 3.24 -5.62
C GLN A 10 -30.08 4.17 -5.86
N ILE A 11 -29.73 4.95 -4.85
CA ILE A 11 -28.58 5.87 -4.91
C ILE A 11 -27.32 4.99 -5.04
N SER A 12 -26.49 5.23 -6.06
CA SER A 12 -25.27 4.47 -6.30
C SER A 12 -24.29 4.63 -5.14
N ILE A 13 -23.45 3.60 -4.89
CA ILE A 13 -22.38 3.66 -3.87
C ILE A 13 -21.51 4.90 -4.09
N TRP A 14 -21.26 5.28 -5.33
CA TRP A 14 -20.53 6.48 -5.70
C TRP A 14 -21.22 7.78 -5.30
N GLU A 15 -22.53 7.87 -5.47
CA GLU A 15 -23.29 9.05 -5.03
C GLU A 15 -23.30 9.14 -3.50
N LYS A 16 -23.46 8.01 -2.79
CA LYS A 16 -23.31 7.97 -1.32
C LYS A 16 -21.88 8.30 -0.87
N THR A 17 -20.88 7.75 -1.53
CA THR A 17 -19.47 8.11 -1.26
C THR A 17 -19.20 9.56 -1.57
N LYS A 18 -19.83 10.10 -2.61
CA LYS A 18 -19.77 11.51 -2.98
C LYS A 18 -20.54 12.41 -1.99
N GLU A 19 -21.65 11.94 -1.45
CA GLU A 19 -22.39 12.61 -0.37
C GLU A 19 -21.63 12.60 0.95
N ILE A 20 -21.11 11.43 1.37
CA ILE A 20 -20.23 11.31 2.55
C ILE A 20 -19.00 12.19 2.36
N TYR A 21 -18.41 12.16 1.16
CA TYR A 21 -17.29 13.01 0.79
C TYR A 21 -17.65 14.50 0.79
N GLN A 22 -18.84 14.86 0.32
CA GLN A 22 -19.34 16.23 0.40
C GLN A 22 -19.64 16.64 1.85
N GLN A 23 -20.20 15.76 2.66
CA GLN A 23 -20.44 15.99 4.09
C GLN A 23 -19.11 16.14 4.87
N LEU A 24 -18.10 15.33 4.57
CA LEU A 24 -16.74 15.49 5.11
C LEU A 24 -16.05 16.78 4.60
N ARG A 25 -16.49 17.32 3.48
CA ARG A 25 -16.02 18.60 2.90
C ARG A 25 -16.62 19.83 3.61
N PHE A 26 -17.71 19.65 4.35
CA PHE A 26 -18.40 20.73 5.08
C PHE A 26 -17.84 21.04 6.47
N LEU A 27 -16.69 20.49 6.86
CA LEU A 27 -15.95 21.09 7.96
C LEU A 27 -15.57 22.53 7.54
N PRO A 28 -15.96 23.53 8.31
CA PRO A 28 -15.99 24.93 7.85
C PRO A 28 -14.61 25.42 7.40
N ARG A 29 -14.53 25.86 6.15
CA ARG A 29 -13.31 26.33 5.49
C ARG A 29 -12.84 27.73 5.93
N LYS A 30 -13.60 28.41 6.77
CA LYS A 30 -13.33 29.78 7.21
C LYS A 30 -13.63 29.96 8.69
N THR A 31 -12.69 29.59 9.56
CA THR A 31 -12.67 30.08 10.93
C THR A 31 -11.23 30.36 11.34
N ASN A 32 -11.01 31.28 12.28
CA ASN A 32 -9.72 31.57 12.91
C ASN A 32 -9.06 30.32 13.54
N HIS A 33 -9.74 29.17 13.54
CA HIS A 33 -9.21 27.86 13.91
C HIS A 33 -8.13 27.31 12.96
N SER A 34 -7.88 27.92 11.78
CA SER A 34 -6.90 27.40 10.83
C SER A 34 -5.49 27.36 11.39
N LYS A 35 -5.09 28.34 12.21
CA LYS A 35 -3.76 28.39 12.85
C LYS A 35 -3.59 27.29 13.89
N TYR A 36 -4.61 27.04 14.71
CA TYR A 36 -4.60 25.95 15.70
C TYR A 36 -4.56 24.58 15.03
N LEU A 37 -5.31 24.38 13.95
CA LEU A 37 -5.30 23.13 13.19
C LEU A 37 -3.97 22.90 12.49
N ILE A 38 -3.32 23.96 11.99
CA ILE A 38 -1.96 23.85 11.41
C ILE A 38 -0.96 23.48 12.52
N GLY A 39 -1.02 24.17 13.67
CA GLY A 39 -0.16 23.85 14.82
C GLY A 39 -0.35 22.40 15.29
N LEU A 40 -1.60 21.95 15.43
CA LEU A 40 -1.92 20.57 15.81
C LEU A 40 -1.40 19.58 14.77
N SER A 41 -1.57 19.86 13.47
CA SER A 41 -1.02 19.00 12.40
C SER A 41 0.49 18.91 12.44
N ALA A 42 1.18 20.00 12.75
CA ALA A 42 2.63 20.02 12.92
C ALA A 42 3.08 19.18 14.12
N ILE A 43 2.40 19.29 15.26
CA ILE A 43 2.69 18.47 16.45
C ILE A 43 2.49 16.99 16.14
N ILE A 44 1.37 16.62 15.54
CA ILE A 44 1.07 15.24 15.12
C ILE A 44 2.18 14.75 14.17
N GLY A 45 2.59 15.58 13.20
CA GLY A 45 3.69 15.26 12.28
C GLY A 45 5.01 15.02 12.99
N LEU A 46 5.39 15.86 13.94
CA LEU A 46 6.61 15.69 14.75
C LEU A 46 6.59 14.41 15.57
N VAL A 47 5.48 14.11 16.24
CA VAL A 47 5.32 12.85 17.00
C VAL A 47 5.41 11.64 16.05
N THR A 48 4.79 11.73 14.89
CA THR A 48 4.86 10.67 13.87
C THR A 48 6.30 10.42 13.41
N ILE A 49 7.06 11.49 13.11
CA ILE A 49 8.48 11.39 12.74
C ILE A 49 9.29 10.77 13.88
N ALA A 50 9.07 11.21 15.12
CA ALA A 50 9.79 10.67 16.28
C ALA A 50 9.54 9.15 16.44
N VAL A 51 8.31 8.68 16.24
CA VAL A 51 7.97 7.25 16.28
C VAL A 51 8.68 6.47 15.16
N ILE A 52 8.68 7.00 13.94
CA ILE A 52 9.38 6.38 12.80
C ILE A 52 10.87 6.25 13.11
N LEU A 53 11.52 7.34 13.53
CA LEU A 53 12.94 7.35 13.85
C LEU A 53 13.25 6.41 15.02
N TYR A 54 12.39 6.36 16.03
CA TYR A 54 12.56 5.44 17.15
C TYR A 54 12.62 3.99 16.68
N PHE A 55 11.65 3.53 15.88
CA PHE A 55 11.63 2.14 15.43
C PHE A 55 12.72 1.80 14.42
N ILE A 56 13.22 2.76 13.66
CA ILE A 56 14.31 2.55 12.69
C ILE A 56 15.67 2.52 13.40
N PHE A 57 15.98 3.53 14.24
CA PHE A 57 17.30 3.69 14.83
C PHE A 57 17.46 2.94 16.17
N PHE A 58 16.37 2.58 16.79
CA PHE A 58 16.36 1.69 17.94
C PHE A 58 15.55 0.44 17.58
N PRO A 59 16.00 -0.35 16.58
CA PRO A 59 15.28 -1.54 16.18
C PRO A 59 15.10 -2.36 17.43
N SER A 60 13.86 -2.56 17.81
CA SER A 60 13.50 -3.24 19.03
C SER A 60 14.18 -4.58 19.02
N ARG A 61 15.17 -4.66 19.77
CA ARG A 61 16.03 -5.72 20.22
C ARG A 61 15.37 -7.08 19.97
N GLY A 62 15.55 -7.63 18.78
CA GLY A 62 14.96 -8.89 18.37
C GLY A 62 14.07 -8.86 17.14
N SER A 63 13.70 -7.70 16.58
CA SER A 63 12.97 -7.63 15.31
C SER A 63 13.86 -7.54 14.07
N PHE A 64 15.19 -7.65 14.23
CA PHE A 64 16.09 -7.81 13.10
C PHE A 64 15.99 -9.25 12.60
N HIS A 65 15.41 -9.38 11.43
CA HIS A 65 15.10 -10.65 10.81
C HIS A 65 16.10 -10.99 9.68
N ALA A 66 16.19 -12.25 9.27
CA ALA A 66 17.01 -12.64 8.13
C ALA A 66 16.71 -11.83 6.87
N ASP A 67 15.43 -11.56 6.60
CA ASP A 67 14.98 -10.76 5.47
C ASP A 67 15.50 -9.30 5.52
N SER A 68 15.87 -8.79 6.71
CA SER A 68 16.48 -7.46 6.85
C SER A 68 17.87 -7.42 6.22
N THR A 69 18.58 -8.56 6.19
CA THR A 69 19.90 -8.67 5.57
C THR A 69 19.84 -8.78 4.06
N ASP A 70 18.77 -9.35 3.52
CA ASP A 70 18.63 -9.57 2.08
C ASP A 70 18.74 -8.26 1.29
N THR A 71 18.03 -7.21 1.75
CA THR A 71 18.07 -5.92 1.06
C THR A 71 19.45 -5.27 1.07
N ILE A 72 20.25 -5.46 2.12
CA ILE A 72 21.63 -4.97 2.18
C ILE A 72 22.54 -5.78 1.25
N LEU A 73 22.38 -7.10 1.24
CA LEU A 73 23.16 -8.00 0.37
C LEU A 73 22.84 -7.76 -1.12
N TRP A 74 21.57 -7.52 -1.44
CA TRP A 74 21.16 -7.15 -2.81
C TRP A 74 21.73 -5.78 -3.20
N ALA A 75 21.79 -4.82 -2.27
CA ALA A 75 22.44 -3.53 -2.50
C ALA A 75 23.94 -3.69 -2.74
N GLN A 76 24.62 -4.56 -1.97
CA GLN A 76 26.02 -4.88 -2.21
C GLN A 76 26.24 -5.52 -3.59
N ALA A 77 25.43 -6.52 -3.93
CA ALA A 77 25.49 -7.17 -5.23
C ALA A 77 25.34 -6.17 -6.39
N SER A 78 24.39 -5.25 -6.26
CA SER A 78 24.17 -4.17 -7.25
C SER A 78 25.35 -3.18 -7.30
N TYR A 79 25.93 -2.86 -6.14
CA TYR A 79 27.07 -1.97 -6.05
C TYR A 79 28.31 -2.58 -6.73
N ASP A 80 28.58 -3.86 -6.49
CA ASP A 80 29.72 -4.60 -7.07
C ASP A 80 29.57 -4.72 -8.60
N ALA A 81 28.36 -4.99 -9.07
CA ALA A 81 28.03 -5.05 -10.50
C ALA A 81 28.01 -3.67 -11.18
N LYS A 82 28.00 -2.57 -10.43
CA LYS A 82 27.78 -1.20 -10.92
C LYS A 82 26.48 -1.08 -11.74
N TRP A 83 25.48 -1.84 -11.38
CA TRP A 83 24.17 -1.93 -12.03
C TRP A 83 23.07 -2.17 -11.00
N ILE A 84 21.80 -2.09 -11.41
CA ILE A 84 20.64 -2.29 -10.51
C ILE A 84 20.48 -3.75 -10.03
N TYR A 85 21.20 -4.69 -10.62
CA TYR A 85 21.26 -6.09 -10.19
C TYR A 85 22.60 -6.70 -10.65
N ASN A 86 22.95 -7.86 -10.05
CA ASN A 86 24.14 -8.63 -10.39
C ASN A 86 23.72 -10.00 -10.93
N ILE A 87 24.19 -10.35 -12.13
CA ILE A 87 23.85 -11.64 -12.78
C ILE A 87 24.46 -12.84 -12.07
N ASP A 88 25.59 -12.64 -11.40
CA ASP A 88 26.33 -13.70 -10.69
C ASP A 88 25.84 -13.89 -9.24
N PHE A 89 24.89 -13.07 -8.78
CA PHE A 89 24.34 -13.16 -7.43
C PHE A 89 23.10 -14.05 -7.41
N ASN A 90 23.04 -14.96 -6.42
CA ASN A 90 21.87 -15.81 -6.20
C ASN A 90 20.86 -15.10 -5.28
N TYR A 91 19.81 -14.55 -5.86
CA TYR A 91 18.78 -13.81 -5.12
C TYR A 91 17.82 -14.77 -4.40
N ALA A 92 17.48 -14.49 -3.16
CA ALA A 92 16.34 -15.14 -2.49
C ALA A 92 15.04 -14.88 -3.27
N ALA A 93 14.82 -13.63 -3.67
CA ALA A 93 13.78 -13.22 -4.61
C ALA A 93 14.30 -12.09 -5.50
N PHE A 94 14.14 -12.22 -6.79
CA PHE A 94 14.60 -11.22 -7.74
C PHE A 94 13.60 -10.08 -7.88
N MET A 95 13.98 -8.91 -7.37
CA MET A 95 13.17 -7.68 -7.41
C MET A 95 14.04 -6.52 -7.89
N PRO A 96 14.21 -6.31 -9.21
CA PRO A 96 15.07 -5.25 -9.74
C PRO A 96 14.67 -3.84 -9.30
N PHE A 97 13.39 -3.61 -9.04
CA PHE A 97 12.87 -2.35 -8.52
C PHE A 97 12.50 -2.49 -7.04
N GLY A 98 13.43 -3.01 -6.25
CA GLY A 98 13.26 -3.35 -4.84
C GLY A 98 13.80 -2.30 -3.88
N GLY A 99 13.59 -2.56 -2.58
CA GLY A 99 14.05 -1.69 -1.49
C GLY A 99 15.58 -1.56 -1.38
N HIS A 100 16.33 -2.50 -1.93
CA HIS A 100 17.78 -2.46 -1.98
C HIS A 100 18.32 -1.21 -2.69
N LEU A 101 17.59 -0.66 -3.67
CA LEU A 101 17.98 0.57 -4.36
C LEU A 101 18.07 1.78 -3.41
N LEU A 102 17.30 1.78 -2.33
CA LEU A 102 17.36 2.83 -1.32
C LEU A 102 18.60 2.69 -0.43
N MET A 103 19.05 1.46 -0.19
CA MET A 103 20.29 1.17 0.54
C MET A 103 21.52 1.41 -0.33
N LEU A 104 21.43 1.15 -1.63
CA LEU A 104 22.48 1.38 -2.60
C LEU A 104 23.01 2.83 -2.57
N VAL A 105 22.16 3.79 -2.24
CA VAL A 105 22.56 5.22 -2.10
C VAL A 105 23.65 5.41 -1.04
N PHE A 106 23.65 4.61 0.02
CA PHE A 106 24.57 4.73 1.15
C PHE A 106 25.76 3.75 1.07
N MET A 107 25.72 2.77 0.18
CA MET A 107 26.77 1.75 0.02
C MET A 107 28.16 2.36 -0.23
N PRO A 108 28.34 3.41 -1.08
CA PRO A 108 29.67 3.98 -1.33
C PRO A 108 30.35 4.54 -0.08
N PHE A 109 29.56 4.92 0.94
CA PHE A 109 30.06 5.61 2.14
C PHE A 109 30.16 4.68 3.35
N LEU A 110 29.27 3.71 3.47
CA LEU A 110 29.07 2.93 4.70
C LEU A 110 29.23 1.42 4.48
N GLY A 111 29.33 0.97 3.22
CA GLY A 111 29.39 -0.44 2.88
C GLY A 111 28.21 -1.25 3.41
N VAL A 112 28.42 -2.55 3.59
CA VAL A 112 27.48 -3.45 4.25
C VAL A 112 27.51 -3.19 5.75
N SER A 113 26.51 -2.47 6.25
CA SER A 113 26.45 -2.10 7.67
C SER A 113 25.01 -1.91 8.14
N MET A 114 24.79 -2.03 9.45
CA MET A 114 23.50 -1.71 10.07
C MET A 114 23.10 -0.24 9.80
N MET A 115 24.06 0.68 9.72
CA MET A 115 23.79 2.07 9.43
C MET A 115 23.24 2.24 8.01
N THR A 116 23.80 1.53 7.02
CA THR A 116 23.26 1.49 5.64
C THR A 116 21.82 1.02 5.62
N HIS A 117 21.51 -0.03 6.38
CA HIS A 117 20.14 -0.53 6.54
C HIS A 117 19.22 0.54 7.14
N MET A 118 19.59 1.10 8.29
CA MET A 118 18.79 2.11 8.99
C MET A 118 18.54 3.37 8.15
N LEU A 119 19.54 3.85 7.43
CA LEU A 119 19.37 5.01 6.54
C LEU A 119 18.50 4.66 5.31
N GLY A 120 18.66 3.48 4.74
CA GLY A 120 17.77 2.97 3.68
C GLY A 120 16.32 2.88 4.14
N MET A 121 16.08 2.37 5.36
CA MET A 121 14.76 2.34 5.99
C MET A 121 14.20 3.75 6.23
N ALA A 122 15.02 4.68 6.69
CA ALA A 122 14.61 6.08 6.90
C ALA A 122 14.17 6.73 5.56
N LEU A 123 14.94 6.52 4.50
CA LEU A 123 14.60 6.97 3.16
C LEU A 123 13.30 6.33 2.64
N PHE A 124 13.12 5.01 2.88
CA PHE A 124 11.89 4.31 2.56
C PHE A 124 10.68 4.92 3.27
N TYR A 125 10.79 5.21 4.58
CA TYR A 125 9.70 5.84 5.31
C TYR A 125 9.39 7.25 4.85
N LEU A 126 10.39 8.01 4.43
CA LEU A 126 10.16 9.31 3.80
C LEU A 126 9.31 9.16 2.53
N LEU A 127 9.63 8.16 1.69
CA LEU A 127 8.84 7.84 0.50
C LEU A 127 7.44 7.32 0.85
N MET A 128 7.31 6.47 1.88
CA MET A 128 6.03 5.93 2.35
C MET A 128 5.09 7.03 2.84
N VAL A 129 5.60 7.95 3.68
CA VAL A 129 4.83 9.12 4.15
C VAL A 129 4.48 10.02 2.97
N GLY A 130 5.42 10.27 2.06
CA GLY A 130 5.17 11.03 0.83
C GLY A 130 4.07 10.39 -0.04
N ALA A 131 4.11 9.06 -0.21
CA ALA A 131 3.09 8.29 -0.92
C ALA A 131 1.72 8.39 -0.25
N LEU A 132 1.66 8.28 1.08
CA LEU A 132 0.42 8.43 1.84
C LEU A 132 -0.16 9.84 1.74
N VAL A 133 0.69 10.87 1.85
CA VAL A 133 0.29 12.27 1.62
C VAL A 133 -0.26 12.44 0.20
N PHE A 134 0.45 11.92 -0.81
CA PHE A 134 0.03 11.99 -2.20
C PHE A 134 -1.32 11.29 -2.42
N PHE A 135 -1.50 10.10 -1.84
CA PHE A 135 -2.74 9.35 -1.86
C PHE A 135 -3.89 10.14 -1.22
N CYS A 136 -3.75 10.58 0.03
CA CYS A 136 -4.76 11.37 0.74
C CYS A 136 -5.11 12.67 0.00
N ARG A 137 -4.11 13.39 -0.54
CA ARG A 137 -4.32 14.61 -1.30
C ARG A 137 -5.02 14.38 -2.65
N THR A 138 -4.89 13.18 -3.23
CA THR A 138 -5.68 12.80 -4.40
C THR A 138 -7.17 12.78 -4.08
N PHE A 139 -7.55 12.33 -2.88
CA PHE A 139 -8.92 12.39 -2.38
C PHE A 139 -9.27 13.73 -1.72
N LYS A 140 -8.44 14.77 -1.88
CA LYS A 140 -8.69 16.13 -1.39
C LYS A 140 -8.79 16.24 0.14
N PHE A 141 -8.18 15.31 0.89
CA PHE A 141 -8.10 15.39 2.35
C PHE A 141 -7.46 16.71 2.78
N SER A 142 -7.99 17.32 3.83
CA SER A 142 -7.37 18.47 4.48
C SER A 142 -6.05 18.08 5.16
N TRP A 143 -5.18 19.04 5.45
CA TRP A 143 -3.89 18.75 6.07
C TRP A 143 -4.01 18.07 7.44
N ILE A 144 -5.02 18.42 8.25
CA ILE A 144 -5.28 17.73 9.53
C ILE A 144 -5.71 16.27 9.31
N GLN A 145 -6.54 16.01 8.29
CA GLN A 145 -6.90 14.63 7.94
C GLN A 145 -5.69 13.83 7.45
N VAL A 146 -4.83 14.46 6.64
CA VAL A 146 -3.56 13.84 6.20
C VAL A 146 -2.68 13.52 7.41
N ALA A 147 -2.48 14.47 8.33
CA ALA A 147 -1.67 14.27 9.53
C ALA A 147 -2.24 13.15 10.41
N LEU A 148 -3.54 13.14 10.66
CA LEU A 148 -4.21 12.09 11.43
C LEU A 148 -4.13 10.72 10.75
N THR A 149 -4.33 10.64 9.43
CA THR A 149 -4.21 9.39 8.69
C THR A 149 -2.79 8.85 8.76
N THR A 150 -1.78 9.73 8.61
CA THR A 150 -0.37 9.34 8.71
C THR A 150 -0.02 8.86 10.11
N PHE A 151 -0.51 9.56 11.12
CA PHE A 151 -0.33 9.16 12.52
C PHE A 151 -0.95 7.79 12.79
N ILE A 152 -2.22 7.59 12.41
CA ILE A 152 -2.93 6.31 12.59
C ILE A 152 -2.20 5.18 11.86
N PHE A 153 -1.72 5.42 10.64
CA PHE A 153 -0.95 4.45 9.88
C PHE A 153 0.34 4.06 10.63
N VAL A 154 1.16 5.03 11.01
CA VAL A 154 2.45 4.79 11.67
C VAL A 154 2.28 4.11 13.03
N PHE A 155 1.31 4.55 13.84
CA PHE A 155 1.02 3.91 15.13
C PHE A 155 0.36 2.54 14.98
N GLY A 156 -0.50 2.36 13.98
CA GLY A 156 -1.10 1.06 13.67
C GLY A 156 -0.04 0.03 13.29
N VAL A 157 0.91 0.44 12.42
CA VAL A 157 2.08 -0.38 12.06
C VAL A 157 2.97 -0.67 13.27
N ALA A 158 3.12 0.28 14.18
CA ALA A 158 3.90 0.10 15.41
C ALA A 158 3.22 -0.80 16.46
N GLY A 159 1.92 -1.03 16.32
CA GLY A 159 1.10 -1.69 17.33
C GLY A 159 1.32 -3.20 17.49
N SER A 160 1.85 -3.89 16.49
CA SER A 160 2.11 -5.33 16.50
C SER A 160 3.58 -5.61 16.18
N GLU A 161 4.15 -6.63 16.85
CA GLU A 161 5.52 -7.05 16.60
C GLU A 161 5.69 -7.54 15.16
N LYS A 162 4.77 -8.34 14.66
CA LYS A 162 4.81 -8.87 13.28
C LYS A 162 4.63 -7.78 12.22
N ILE A 163 3.77 -6.80 12.45
CA ILE A 163 3.64 -5.66 11.53
C ILE A 163 4.88 -4.77 11.61
N ARG A 164 5.47 -4.57 12.80
CA ARG A 164 6.75 -3.84 12.93
C ARG A 164 7.88 -4.49 12.15
N GLU A 165 8.03 -5.81 12.27
CA GLU A 165 9.01 -6.58 11.50
C GLU A 165 8.87 -6.29 10.00
N ILE A 166 7.65 -6.38 9.47
CA ILE A 166 7.35 -6.18 8.05
C ILE A 166 7.60 -4.75 7.58
N PHE A 167 7.30 -3.75 8.41
CA PHE A 167 7.35 -2.35 7.98
C PHE A 167 8.60 -1.61 8.44
N TYR A 168 9.16 -1.93 9.61
CA TYR A 168 10.34 -1.27 10.15
C TYR A 168 11.61 -2.12 10.07
N GLY A 169 11.48 -3.43 9.84
CA GLY A 169 12.58 -4.37 9.80
C GLY A 169 13.17 -4.58 8.40
N HIS A 170 12.36 -4.50 7.34
CA HIS A 170 12.85 -4.77 5.97
C HIS A 170 11.98 -4.11 4.88
N ILE A 171 12.53 -3.99 3.66
CA ILE A 171 11.84 -3.42 2.50
C ILE A 171 11.82 -4.48 1.39
N ILE A 172 11.09 -5.58 1.56
CA ILE A 172 11.06 -6.63 0.56
C ILE A 172 9.72 -6.62 -0.18
N TYR A 173 8.70 -7.28 0.36
CA TYR A 173 7.45 -7.47 -0.38
C TYR A 173 6.32 -6.55 0.08
N TYR A 174 5.95 -6.70 1.35
CA TYR A 174 4.68 -6.20 1.86
C TYR A 174 4.66 -4.67 1.99
N SER A 175 5.66 -4.12 2.66
CA SER A 175 5.77 -2.67 2.84
C SER A 175 5.97 -1.94 1.51
N LEU A 176 6.77 -2.52 0.63
CA LEU A 176 6.97 -2.01 -0.73
C LEU A 176 5.68 -2.09 -1.55
N GLY A 177 4.93 -3.19 -1.44
CA GLY A 177 3.62 -3.35 -2.08
C GLY A 177 2.61 -2.31 -1.64
N VAL A 178 2.58 -1.95 -0.35
CA VAL A 178 1.72 -0.89 0.18
C VAL A 178 2.11 0.49 -0.38
N LEU A 179 3.40 0.78 -0.47
CA LEU A 179 3.88 2.00 -1.11
C LEU A 179 3.45 2.07 -2.58
N PHE A 180 3.64 0.99 -3.33
CA PHE A 180 3.23 0.91 -4.73
C PHE A 180 1.72 1.04 -4.89
N PHE A 181 0.93 0.42 -4.01
CA PHE A 181 -0.52 0.56 -4.01
C PHE A 181 -0.94 2.02 -3.86
N MET A 182 -0.42 2.74 -2.87
CA MET A 182 -0.78 4.15 -2.64
C MET A 182 -0.42 5.04 -3.83
N VAL A 183 0.79 4.90 -4.36
CA VAL A 183 1.25 5.70 -5.50
C VAL A 183 0.49 5.34 -6.77
N GLY A 184 0.41 4.05 -7.10
CA GLY A 184 -0.23 3.56 -8.32
C GLY A 184 -1.71 3.87 -8.37
N PHE A 185 -2.43 3.66 -7.26
CA PHE A 185 -3.84 4.03 -7.15
C PHE A 185 -4.05 5.53 -7.37
N ALA A 186 -3.25 6.37 -6.69
CA ALA A 186 -3.34 7.82 -6.82
C ALA A 186 -3.02 8.29 -8.25
N LEU A 187 -2.01 7.71 -8.90
CA LEU A 187 -1.68 8.02 -10.31
C LEU A 187 -2.81 7.62 -11.25
N THR A 188 -3.33 6.40 -11.11
CA THR A 188 -4.44 5.88 -11.93
C THR A 188 -5.67 6.77 -11.81
N PHE A 189 -6.06 7.11 -10.57
CA PHE A 189 -7.22 7.95 -10.32
C PHE A 189 -7.05 9.37 -10.89
N ARG A 190 -5.89 9.99 -10.67
CA ARG A 190 -5.59 11.33 -11.24
C ARG A 190 -5.54 11.32 -12.77
N LEU A 191 -5.03 10.26 -13.37
CA LEU A 191 -4.99 10.13 -14.82
C LEU A 191 -6.40 10.06 -15.40
N GLN A 192 -7.28 9.26 -14.79
CA GLN A 192 -8.70 9.21 -15.17
C GLN A 192 -9.38 10.57 -15.05
N GLU A 193 -9.19 11.28 -13.92
CA GLU A 193 -9.72 12.65 -13.76
C GLU A 193 -9.22 13.59 -14.87
N ARG A 194 -7.97 13.46 -15.30
CA ARG A 194 -7.41 14.28 -16.38
C ARG A 194 -8.00 13.94 -17.74
N PHE A 195 -8.26 12.69 -18.04
CA PHE A 195 -8.95 12.30 -19.27
C PHE A 195 -10.40 12.74 -19.29
N GLN A 196 -11.07 12.81 -18.13
CA GLN A 196 -12.42 13.33 -18.01
C GLN A 196 -12.47 14.87 -18.14
N SER A 197 -11.41 15.55 -17.74
CA SER A 197 -11.33 17.00 -17.88
C SER A 197 -10.98 17.37 -19.32
N GLN A 198 -11.65 18.38 -19.91
CA GLN A 198 -11.36 18.83 -21.28
C GLN A 198 -9.95 19.43 -21.44
N ASN A 199 -9.17 19.56 -20.40
CA ASN A 199 -7.83 20.15 -20.42
C ASN A 199 -6.76 19.14 -20.84
N ARG A 200 -6.72 18.85 -22.15
CA ARG A 200 -5.83 17.82 -22.76
C ARG A 200 -4.33 18.10 -22.60
N LYS A 201 -3.90 19.34 -22.44
CA LYS A 201 -2.45 19.68 -22.46
C LYS A 201 -1.64 19.09 -21.29
N ARG A 202 -2.27 18.63 -20.20
CA ARG A 202 -1.59 18.17 -18.97
C ARG A 202 -1.73 16.66 -18.70
N TRP A 203 -2.36 15.90 -19.57
CA TRP A 203 -2.51 14.46 -19.34
C TRP A 203 -1.26 13.66 -19.72
N LEU A 204 -0.52 14.09 -20.76
CA LEU A 204 0.61 13.32 -21.31
C LEU A 204 1.73 13.06 -20.30
N PRO A 205 2.26 14.06 -19.56
CA PRO A 205 3.27 13.78 -18.52
C PRO A 205 2.77 12.82 -17.45
N LEU A 206 1.51 12.94 -17.04
CA LEU A 206 0.91 12.06 -16.05
C LEU A 206 0.73 10.64 -16.60
N ALA A 207 0.35 10.50 -17.86
CA ALA A 207 0.25 9.21 -18.55
C ALA A 207 1.60 8.50 -18.64
N ILE A 208 2.64 9.23 -19.05
CA ILE A 208 4.01 8.71 -19.09
C ILE A 208 4.46 8.28 -17.70
N LEU A 209 4.28 9.12 -16.69
CA LEU A 209 4.64 8.80 -15.31
C LEU A 209 3.89 7.56 -14.81
N THR A 210 2.58 7.46 -15.08
CA THR A 210 1.76 6.32 -14.69
C THR A 210 2.24 5.05 -15.41
N GLY A 211 2.42 5.10 -16.72
CA GLY A 211 2.89 3.96 -17.51
C GLY A 211 4.26 3.46 -17.05
N LEU A 212 5.23 4.38 -16.84
CA LEU A 212 6.55 4.06 -16.31
C LEU A 212 6.49 3.48 -14.89
N PHE A 213 5.64 4.01 -14.03
CA PHE A 213 5.47 3.48 -12.68
C PHE A 213 4.99 2.03 -12.71
N TYR A 214 3.96 1.72 -13.50
CA TYR A 214 3.47 0.35 -13.63
C TYR A 214 4.48 -0.58 -14.33
N LEU A 215 5.25 -0.08 -15.29
CA LEU A 215 6.34 -0.81 -15.91
C LEU A 215 7.40 -1.21 -14.87
N LEU A 216 7.92 -0.22 -14.13
CA LEU A 216 8.99 -0.46 -13.14
C LEU A 216 8.53 -1.38 -12.01
N THR A 217 7.33 -1.17 -11.48
CA THR A 217 6.80 -2.02 -10.40
C THR A 217 6.52 -3.44 -10.85
N SER A 218 6.15 -3.66 -12.12
CA SER A 218 5.92 -4.99 -12.69
C SER A 218 7.20 -5.80 -12.86
N LEU A 219 8.38 -5.16 -12.86
CA LEU A 219 9.68 -5.86 -12.84
C LEU A 219 9.89 -6.69 -11.56
N ASN A 220 9.18 -6.41 -10.48
CA ASN A 220 9.25 -7.16 -9.24
C ASN A 220 8.41 -8.45 -9.25
N GLY A 221 7.75 -8.76 -10.35
CA GLY A 221 7.10 -10.05 -10.58
C GLY A 221 5.83 -10.26 -9.76
N LEU A 222 5.62 -11.53 -9.38
CA LEU A 222 4.39 -12.00 -8.76
C LEU A 222 4.02 -11.24 -7.48
N GLN A 223 4.99 -10.82 -6.69
CA GLN A 223 4.78 -10.08 -5.45
C GLN A 223 4.14 -8.72 -5.70
N SER A 224 4.69 -7.93 -6.63
CA SER A 224 4.07 -6.66 -7.02
C SER A 224 2.73 -6.86 -7.71
N PHE A 225 2.59 -7.94 -8.48
CA PHE A 225 1.36 -8.27 -9.18
C PHE A 225 0.23 -8.55 -8.19
N SER A 226 0.46 -9.41 -7.20
CA SER A 226 -0.55 -9.81 -6.20
C SER A 226 -0.86 -8.70 -5.18
N LEU A 227 0.15 -7.98 -4.71
CA LEU A 227 -0.02 -6.99 -3.63
C LEU A 227 -0.46 -5.60 -4.13
N PHE A 228 -0.24 -5.29 -5.39
CA PHE A 228 -0.47 -3.96 -5.93
C PHE A 228 -1.28 -3.99 -7.23
N THR A 229 -0.74 -4.61 -8.31
CA THR A 229 -1.33 -4.48 -9.65
C THR A 229 -2.74 -5.06 -9.71
N VAL A 230 -2.93 -6.29 -9.25
CA VAL A 230 -4.25 -6.96 -9.27
C VAL A 230 -5.27 -6.23 -8.39
N PRO A 231 -4.98 -5.86 -7.13
CA PRO A 231 -5.92 -5.09 -6.33
C PRO A 231 -6.32 -3.75 -6.94
N VAL A 232 -5.38 -3.00 -7.50
CA VAL A 232 -5.69 -1.68 -8.10
C VAL A 232 -6.43 -1.81 -9.42
N VAL A 233 -5.92 -2.62 -10.33
CA VAL A 233 -6.53 -2.80 -11.67
C VAL A 233 -7.84 -3.57 -11.55
N GLY A 234 -7.86 -4.63 -10.75
CA GLY A 234 -9.08 -5.42 -10.49
C GLY A 234 -10.17 -4.58 -9.85
N GLY A 235 -9.86 -3.83 -8.81
CA GLY A 235 -10.80 -2.89 -8.17
C GLY A 235 -11.32 -1.83 -9.14
N TYR A 236 -10.45 -1.27 -9.97
CA TYR A 236 -10.80 -0.29 -10.99
C TYR A 236 -11.74 -0.87 -12.07
N VAL A 237 -11.48 -2.11 -12.51
CA VAL A 237 -12.34 -2.82 -13.47
C VAL A 237 -13.69 -3.20 -12.83
N LEU A 238 -13.67 -3.73 -11.61
CA LEU A 238 -14.88 -4.10 -10.89
C LEU A 238 -15.79 -2.90 -10.62
N GLU A 239 -15.25 -1.76 -10.20
CA GLU A 239 -16.02 -0.53 -10.03
C GLU A 239 -16.75 -0.16 -11.32
N THR A 240 -16.05 -0.22 -12.45
CA THR A 240 -16.67 0.10 -13.75
C THR A 240 -17.71 -0.94 -14.16
N TRP A 241 -17.49 -2.20 -13.84
CA TRP A 241 -18.45 -3.28 -14.14
C TRP A 241 -19.75 -3.12 -13.33
N PHE A 242 -19.64 -2.84 -12.04
CA PHE A 242 -20.82 -2.67 -11.17
C PHE A 242 -21.58 -1.37 -11.43
N ASP A 243 -20.88 -0.27 -11.72
CA ASP A 243 -21.51 1.01 -12.11
C ASP A 243 -21.90 1.05 -13.60
N GLY A 244 -21.40 0.12 -14.40
CA GLY A 244 -21.31 0.19 -15.85
C GLY A 244 -22.61 0.12 -16.61
N LYS A 245 -23.70 -0.41 -16.04
CA LYS A 245 -25.01 -0.39 -16.72
C LYS A 245 -25.55 1.05 -16.92
N LYS A 246 -25.12 2.01 -16.10
CA LYS A 246 -25.48 3.44 -16.24
C LYS A 246 -24.45 4.24 -17.02
N ARG A 247 -23.16 3.86 -16.99
CA ARG A 247 -22.06 4.66 -17.55
C ARG A 247 -21.61 4.24 -18.95
N LEU A 248 -21.91 3.05 -19.41
CA LEU A 248 -21.51 2.57 -20.76
C LEU A 248 -22.09 3.40 -21.91
N ASN A 249 -23.11 4.19 -21.67
CA ASN A 249 -23.69 5.10 -22.66
C ASN A 249 -23.19 6.56 -22.53
N ASP A 250 -22.37 6.89 -21.52
CA ASP A 250 -21.92 8.24 -21.23
C ASP A 250 -20.45 8.47 -21.58
N SER A 251 -20.08 9.75 -21.71
CA SER A 251 -18.73 10.27 -21.99
C SER A 251 -17.61 9.79 -21.06
N GLY A 252 -17.92 9.01 -20.05
CA GLY A 252 -16.98 8.45 -19.07
C GLY A 252 -16.24 7.16 -19.51
N VAL A 253 -16.77 6.43 -20.49
CA VAL A 253 -16.21 5.13 -20.94
C VAL A 253 -14.85 5.30 -21.60
N LYS A 254 -14.68 6.32 -22.42
CA LYS A 254 -13.41 6.59 -23.12
C LYS A 254 -12.24 6.88 -22.16
N PRO A 255 -12.36 7.75 -21.14
CA PRO A 255 -11.34 7.96 -20.12
C PRO A 255 -10.94 6.71 -19.37
N PHE A 256 -11.90 5.83 -19.07
CA PHE A 256 -11.63 4.56 -18.42
C PHE A 256 -10.71 3.68 -19.28
N TRP A 257 -11.07 3.42 -20.53
CA TRP A 257 -10.28 2.57 -21.42
C TRP A 257 -8.91 3.18 -21.73
N GLN A 258 -8.81 4.50 -21.85
CA GLN A 258 -7.54 5.19 -22.01
C GLN A 258 -6.62 5.00 -20.80
N THR A 259 -7.15 5.12 -19.59
CA THR A 259 -6.40 4.86 -18.35
C THR A 259 -5.96 3.40 -18.27
N LEU A 260 -6.89 2.46 -18.51
CA LEU A 260 -6.61 1.03 -18.49
C LEU A 260 -5.56 0.62 -19.54
N ALA A 261 -5.60 1.22 -20.73
CA ALA A 261 -4.61 0.96 -21.78
C ALA A 261 -3.20 1.40 -21.35
N ILE A 262 -3.06 2.56 -20.72
CA ILE A 262 -1.75 3.05 -20.23
C ILE A 262 -1.22 2.17 -19.10
N VAL A 263 -2.06 1.86 -18.10
CA VAL A 263 -1.71 0.98 -16.99
C VAL A 263 -1.38 -0.42 -17.51
N GLY A 264 -2.25 -1.00 -18.33
CA GLY A 264 -2.07 -2.33 -18.92
C GLY A 264 -0.83 -2.43 -19.78
N SER A 265 -0.54 -1.42 -20.61
CA SER A 265 0.70 -1.43 -21.41
C SER A 265 1.95 -1.37 -20.53
N GLY A 266 1.95 -0.56 -19.46
CA GLY A 266 3.05 -0.54 -18.50
C GLY A 266 3.26 -1.91 -17.83
N VAL A 267 2.18 -2.55 -17.39
CA VAL A 267 2.24 -3.89 -16.79
C VAL A 267 2.75 -4.93 -17.77
N VAL A 268 2.22 -4.98 -18.98
CA VAL A 268 2.63 -5.97 -20.00
C VAL A 268 4.09 -5.79 -20.37
N ILE A 269 4.52 -4.57 -20.68
CA ILE A 269 5.90 -4.30 -21.05
C ILE A 269 6.84 -4.62 -19.89
N GLY A 270 6.52 -4.19 -18.67
CA GLY A 270 7.31 -4.49 -17.49
C GLY A 270 7.44 -5.99 -17.21
N THR A 271 6.35 -6.74 -17.38
CA THR A 271 6.36 -8.20 -17.24
C THR A 271 7.22 -8.89 -18.31
N LEU A 272 7.15 -8.43 -19.56
CA LEU A 272 8.03 -8.94 -20.63
C LEU A 272 9.51 -8.68 -20.30
N PHE A 273 9.85 -7.48 -19.85
CA PHE A 273 11.22 -7.19 -19.40
C PHE A 273 11.62 -8.05 -18.19
N LEU A 274 10.72 -8.29 -17.24
CA LEU A 274 11.02 -9.19 -16.13
C LEU A 274 11.42 -10.59 -16.62
N PHE A 275 10.70 -11.18 -17.57
CA PHE A 275 11.06 -12.49 -18.11
C PHE A 275 12.46 -12.49 -18.73
N ILE A 276 12.83 -11.44 -19.45
CA ILE A 276 14.18 -11.30 -20.02
C ILE A 276 15.23 -11.19 -18.90
N LEU A 277 14.99 -10.36 -17.90
CA LEU A 277 15.92 -10.18 -16.78
C LEU A 277 16.05 -11.45 -15.93
N ARG A 278 14.91 -12.09 -15.63
CA ARG A 278 14.87 -13.30 -14.82
C ARG A 278 15.61 -14.49 -15.46
N SER A 279 15.67 -14.57 -16.77
CA SER A 279 16.44 -15.61 -17.46
C SER A 279 17.97 -15.47 -17.30
N GLN A 280 18.43 -14.32 -16.81
CA GLN A 280 19.85 -14.00 -16.63
C GLN A 280 20.34 -14.17 -15.17
N VAL A 281 19.45 -14.36 -14.21
CA VAL A 281 19.78 -14.40 -12.78
C VAL A 281 19.34 -15.70 -12.13
N SER A 282 20.10 -16.13 -11.13
CA SER A 282 19.74 -17.26 -10.27
C SER A 282 18.83 -16.82 -9.12
N GLN A 283 17.86 -17.68 -8.76
CA GLN A 283 16.93 -17.45 -7.64
C GLN A 283 16.84 -18.71 -6.76
N GLY A 284 17.14 -18.54 -5.46
CA GLY A 284 17.20 -19.66 -4.52
C GLY A 284 15.83 -20.17 -4.05
N TYR A 285 14.82 -19.30 -3.94
CA TYR A 285 13.54 -19.67 -3.32
C TYR A 285 12.34 -19.65 -4.28
N ALA A 286 12.54 -19.28 -5.56
CA ALA A 286 11.44 -19.07 -6.48
C ALA A 286 10.47 -20.25 -6.59
N ASP A 287 10.98 -21.47 -6.50
CA ASP A 287 10.19 -22.69 -6.73
C ASP A 287 9.71 -23.34 -5.43
N ALA A 288 10.36 -23.05 -4.29
CA ALA A 288 10.06 -23.69 -3.01
C ALA A 288 8.71 -23.25 -2.39
N TYR A 289 8.26 -22.01 -2.68
CA TYR A 289 7.05 -21.42 -2.09
C TYR A 289 5.94 -21.16 -3.10
N SER A 290 6.11 -21.53 -4.36
CA SER A 290 5.15 -21.29 -5.44
C SER A 290 4.25 -22.49 -5.73
N VAL A 291 3.98 -23.32 -4.72
CA VAL A 291 3.13 -24.50 -4.86
C VAL A 291 1.72 -24.24 -4.34
N TYR A 292 0.71 -24.65 -5.09
CA TYR A 292 -0.66 -24.64 -4.61
C TYR A 292 -0.83 -25.68 -3.49
N SER A 293 -1.47 -25.26 -2.39
CA SER A 293 -1.85 -26.20 -1.34
C SER A 293 -2.93 -27.17 -1.84
N ASN A 294 -2.92 -28.40 -1.34
CA ASN A 294 -4.00 -29.36 -1.64
C ASN A 294 -5.36 -28.85 -1.16
N SER A 295 -6.42 -29.16 -1.89
CA SER A 295 -7.77 -28.73 -1.55
C SER A 295 -8.22 -29.16 -0.14
N GLY A 296 -7.72 -30.31 0.37
CA GLY A 296 -7.94 -30.75 1.75
C GLY A 296 -7.34 -29.83 2.82
N ASP A 297 -6.33 -29.04 2.48
CA ASP A 297 -5.71 -28.07 3.40
C ASP A 297 -6.43 -26.71 3.41
N TRP A 298 -7.31 -26.42 2.46
CA TRP A 298 -7.94 -25.11 2.35
C TRP A 298 -8.79 -24.74 3.56
N ILE A 299 -9.59 -25.67 4.07
CA ILE A 299 -10.42 -25.43 5.27
C ILE A 299 -9.52 -25.23 6.50
N LYS A 300 -8.47 -26.05 6.63
CA LYS A 300 -7.48 -25.92 7.70
C LYS A 300 -6.78 -24.54 7.63
N ASN A 301 -6.37 -24.13 6.44
CA ASN A 301 -5.75 -22.84 6.21
C ASN A 301 -6.71 -21.67 6.48
N LEU A 302 -8.00 -21.82 6.12
CA LEU A 302 -9.02 -20.82 6.41
C LEU A 302 -9.23 -20.62 7.92
N ASN A 303 -9.29 -21.74 8.69
CA ASN A 303 -9.40 -21.66 10.15
C ASN A 303 -8.17 -20.96 10.76
N LYS A 304 -6.97 -21.30 10.29
CA LYS A 304 -5.73 -20.65 10.71
C LYS A 304 -5.64 -19.19 10.26
N PHE A 305 -6.27 -18.82 9.15
CA PHE A 305 -6.30 -17.43 8.67
C PHE A 305 -6.89 -16.49 9.72
N ILE A 306 -8.00 -16.87 10.34
CA ILE A 306 -8.65 -16.04 11.37
C ILE A 306 -7.74 -15.88 12.60
N GLU A 307 -7.14 -16.97 13.06
CA GLU A 307 -6.18 -16.94 14.16
C GLU A 307 -4.99 -16.03 13.85
N HIS A 308 -4.34 -16.23 12.70
CA HIS A 308 -3.18 -15.47 12.28
C HIS A 308 -3.52 -14.00 11.98
N TRP A 309 -4.74 -13.71 11.50
CA TRP A 309 -5.20 -12.34 11.32
C TRP A 309 -5.18 -11.56 12.64
N PHE A 310 -5.75 -12.13 13.70
CA PHE A 310 -5.75 -11.47 15.01
C PHE A 310 -4.35 -11.39 15.61
N THR A 311 -3.52 -12.41 15.44
CA THR A 311 -2.11 -12.37 15.84
C THR A 311 -1.35 -11.28 15.09
N LEU A 312 -1.59 -11.12 13.79
CA LEU A 312 -0.96 -10.09 12.96
C LEU A 312 -1.24 -8.68 13.50
N ILE A 313 -2.46 -8.40 13.93
CA ILE A 313 -2.82 -7.09 14.52
C ILE A 313 -2.46 -6.96 15.99
N GLY A 314 -1.75 -7.94 16.55
CA GLY A 314 -1.18 -7.91 17.90
C GLY A 314 -2.13 -8.35 19.00
N VAL A 315 -3.14 -9.14 18.69
CA VAL A 315 -3.96 -9.80 19.73
C VAL A 315 -3.15 -10.94 20.33
N ASP A 316 -2.77 -10.78 21.58
CA ASP A 316 -2.01 -11.74 22.35
C ASP A 316 -2.90 -12.55 23.28
N SER A 317 -2.41 -13.72 23.74
CA SER A 317 -3.05 -14.44 24.83
C SER A 317 -3.05 -13.59 26.11
N VAL A 318 -4.22 -13.48 26.71
CA VAL A 318 -4.42 -12.79 27.99
C VAL A 318 -4.91 -13.76 29.07
N TYR A 319 -4.65 -15.04 28.90
CA TYR A 319 -5.04 -16.07 29.87
C TYR A 319 -4.43 -15.76 31.24
N GLY A 320 -5.27 -15.75 32.28
CA GLY A 320 -4.87 -15.38 33.65
C GLY A 320 -4.82 -13.88 33.91
N GLU A 321 -4.99 -13.01 32.95
CA GLU A 321 -5.05 -11.57 33.13
C GLU A 321 -6.45 -11.10 33.56
N SER A 322 -6.50 -10.06 34.37
CA SER A 322 -7.77 -9.41 34.70
C SER A 322 -8.40 -8.76 33.46
N LEU A 323 -9.71 -8.86 33.29
CA LEU A 323 -10.44 -8.19 32.21
C LEU A 323 -10.25 -6.68 32.19
N GLY A 324 -10.04 -6.06 33.35
CA GLY A 324 -9.77 -4.62 33.50
C GLY A 324 -8.30 -4.24 33.31
N SER A 325 -7.39 -5.19 33.05
CA SER A 325 -5.99 -4.86 32.80
C SER A 325 -5.84 -4.09 31.47
N PHE A 326 -4.83 -3.23 31.39
CA PHE A 326 -4.52 -2.46 30.20
C PHE A 326 -4.32 -3.38 28.99
N LYS A 327 -3.67 -4.52 29.17
CA LYS A 327 -3.42 -5.53 28.14
C LYS A 327 -4.74 -6.12 27.61
N SER A 328 -5.66 -6.48 28.50
CA SER A 328 -6.97 -7.02 28.11
C SER A 328 -7.82 -5.99 27.38
N ILE A 329 -7.85 -4.75 27.86
CA ILE A 329 -8.57 -3.64 27.20
C ILE A 329 -7.99 -3.39 25.79
N LEU A 330 -6.67 -3.35 25.67
CA LEU A 330 -6.01 -3.16 24.37
C LEU A 330 -6.33 -4.30 23.41
N ASN A 331 -6.34 -5.55 23.88
CA ASN A 331 -6.72 -6.70 23.06
C ASN A 331 -8.18 -6.63 22.60
N MET A 332 -9.10 -6.21 23.46
CA MET A 332 -10.50 -6.01 23.06
C MET A 332 -10.62 -4.95 21.95
N ILE A 333 -9.91 -3.83 22.08
CA ILE A 333 -9.87 -2.79 21.04
C ILE A 333 -9.33 -3.36 19.72
N ARG A 334 -8.24 -4.14 19.77
CA ARG A 334 -7.64 -4.77 18.60
C ARG A 334 -8.59 -5.77 17.94
N ILE A 335 -9.30 -6.60 18.72
CA ILE A 335 -10.30 -7.54 18.20
C ILE A 335 -11.41 -6.80 17.47
N VAL A 336 -11.99 -5.76 18.10
CA VAL A 336 -13.05 -4.96 17.46
C VAL A 336 -12.53 -4.32 16.16
N PHE A 337 -11.36 -3.68 16.21
CA PHE A 337 -10.77 -3.03 15.05
C PHE A 337 -10.43 -4.03 13.94
N GLY A 338 -9.82 -5.17 14.28
CA GLY A 338 -9.49 -6.21 13.33
C GLY A 338 -10.73 -6.85 12.70
N SER A 339 -11.80 -7.04 13.48
CA SER A 339 -13.09 -7.50 12.96
C SER A 339 -13.69 -6.49 11.98
N LEU A 340 -13.66 -5.19 12.31
CA LEU A 340 -14.11 -4.14 11.41
C LEU A 340 -13.31 -4.11 10.11
N LEU A 341 -11.98 -4.22 10.18
CA LEU A 341 -11.13 -4.26 8.98
C LEU A 341 -11.43 -5.48 8.10
N LEU A 342 -11.71 -6.63 8.70
CA LEU A 342 -12.01 -7.87 7.98
C LEU A 342 -13.39 -7.84 7.32
N PHE A 343 -14.41 -7.36 8.04
CA PHE A 343 -15.80 -7.42 7.58
C PHE A 343 -16.29 -6.16 6.88
N PHE A 344 -15.65 -5.00 7.11
CA PHE A 344 -16.07 -3.74 6.49
C PHE A 344 -16.10 -3.77 4.96
N PRO A 345 -15.08 -4.33 4.25
CA PRO A 345 -15.15 -4.47 2.79
C PRO A 345 -16.36 -5.29 2.32
N LEU A 346 -16.69 -6.39 3.04
CA LEU A 346 -17.85 -7.21 2.73
C LEU A 346 -19.15 -6.43 2.93
N LEU A 347 -19.26 -5.66 4.02
CA LEU A 347 -20.44 -4.81 4.26
C LEU A 347 -20.61 -3.72 3.18
N MET A 348 -19.54 -3.26 2.58
CA MET A 348 -19.59 -2.28 1.50
C MET A 348 -20.06 -2.88 0.18
N ILE A 349 -19.80 -4.16 -0.07
CA ILE A 349 -20.25 -4.88 -1.29
C ILE A 349 -21.76 -5.13 -1.24
N PHE A 350 -22.31 -5.44 -0.06
CA PHE A 350 -23.73 -5.79 0.12
C PHE A 350 -24.67 -4.59 0.35
N LYS A 351 -24.17 -3.37 0.33
CA LYS A 351 -24.96 -2.11 0.37
C LYS A 351 -25.11 -1.49 -1.00
#